data_b15a27e0c3389a996388aa1d07d048c3
#
_entry.id   b15a27e0c3389a996388aa1d07d048c3
#
_cell.length_a   1.000
_cell.length_b   1.000
_cell.length_c   1.000
_cell.angle_alpha   90.00
_cell.angle_beta   90.00
_cell.angle_gamma   90.00
#
_symmetry.space_group_name_H-M   'P 1'
#
loop_
_entity.id
_entity.type
_entity.pdbx_description
1 polymer ?
#
loop_
_entity_poly.entity_id
_entity_poly.type
_entity_poly.pdbx_seq_one_letter_code
_entity_poly.pdbx_strand_id
1 'polypeptide(L)'
;MSTTTIDNKVKRVVSNIRNLPTPPIVFHQIQKVINDPNVNASQIATILAEDPAMSVKVLKLTNSAFYGLSREIDSVKQAVIVVGVEAIKNLVLSASVLDMFKGNDTDQEYQDRFWRHSLATAFCCRLLARKVKARGIADPDAAFSAGLLHDVGKMIVCCFLPEEQAQFQQARAADRECADHEVEQQLFGYTHADIGGFLAAHWKIPQKLANAITNHHAPWQVDAEDSVSYIVYLGNYLAKKTFYDKQERYLVGTVEPHILERLQLSQSDLEGYSEALRDEYLKAETFMQMAGIGQ
;
A
#
# COMPACT_ATOMS: atom_id res chain seq x y z
N MET A 1 22.31 -13.93 -2.73
CA MET A 1 23.15 -12.93 -2.01
C MET A 1 22.67 -12.90 -0.57
N SER A 2 23.53 -12.59 0.41
CA SER A 2 23.08 -12.49 1.80
C SER A 2 22.23 -11.21 2.00
N THR A 3 21.22 -11.26 2.86
CA THR A 3 20.33 -10.13 3.22
C THR A 3 21.14 -8.87 3.56
N THR A 4 22.23 -9.02 4.31
CA THR A 4 23.13 -7.92 4.67
C THR A 4 23.75 -7.20 3.45
N THR A 5 23.97 -7.89 2.34
CA THR A 5 24.54 -7.31 1.11
C THR A 5 23.49 -6.48 0.37
N ILE A 6 22.24 -6.94 0.33
CA ILE A 6 21.10 -6.22 -0.28
C ILE A 6 20.85 -4.94 0.53
N ASP A 7 20.72 -5.04 1.86
CA ASP A 7 20.51 -3.90 2.75
C ASP A 7 21.57 -2.81 2.55
N ASN A 8 22.83 -3.17 2.40
CA ASN A 8 23.90 -2.21 2.19
C ASN A 8 23.82 -1.50 0.82
N LYS A 9 23.40 -2.23 -0.25
CA LYS A 9 23.18 -1.64 -1.58
C LYS A 9 22.02 -0.65 -1.55
N VAL A 10 20.86 -1.06 -1.04
CA VAL A 10 19.67 -0.22 -0.91
C VAL A 10 19.97 1.01 -0.08
N LYS A 11 20.59 0.85 1.09
CA LYS A 11 20.99 1.95 1.95
C LYS A 11 21.88 2.96 1.21
N ARG A 12 22.86 2.49 0.42
CA ARG A 12 23.73 3.36 -0.37
C ARG A 12 22.96 4.15 -1.42
N VAL A 13 22.09 3.49 -2.17
CA VAL A 13 21.26 4.11 -3.22
C VAL A 13 20.33 5.14 -2.63
N VAL A 14 19.54 4.77 -1.62
CA VAL A 14 18.53 5.65 -1.02
C VAL A 14 19.18 6.81 -0.23
N SER A 15 20.33 6.60 0.41
CA SER A 15 21.06 7.68 1.12
C SER A 15 21.61 8.76 0.19
N ASN A 16 21.73 8.48 -1.09
CA ASN A 16 22.18 9.48 -2.09
C ASN A 16 21.01 10.37 -2.59
N ILE A 17 19.77 10.02 -2.26
CA ILE A 17 18.59 10.82 -2.62
C ILE A 17 18.55 12.08 -1.72
N ARG A 18 18.78 13.27 -2.33
CA ARG A 18 18.91 14.54 -1.58
C ARG A 18 17.63 14.96 -0.86
N ASN A 19 16.45 14.67 -1.41
CA ASN A 19 15.17 15.09 -0.88
C ASN A 19 14.25 13.88 -0.74
N LEU A 20 14.72 12.85 -0.01
CA LEU A 20 13.88 11.69 0.28
C LEU A 20 12.61 12.14 1.00
N PRO A 21 11.41 11.84 0.46
CA PRO A 21 10.18 12.27 1.08
C PRO A 21 10.02 11.64 2.47
N THR A 22 9.43 12.40 3.38
CA THR A 22 9.18 11.96 4.77
C THR A 22 7.72 12.18 5.13
N PRO A 23 7.11 11.28 5.92
CA PRO A 23 5.76 11.48 6.40
C PRO A 23 5.62 12.79 7.20
N PRO A 24 4.45 13.44 7.15
CA PRO A 24 4.21 14.65 7.91
C PRO A 24 4.29 14.40 9.42
N ILE A 25 4.57 15.48 10.16
CA ILE A 25 4.75 15.43 11.62
C ILE A 25 3.51 14.81 12.31
N VAL A 26 2.32 15.12 11.82
CA VAL A 26 1.05 14.60 12.35
C VAL A 26 0.99 13.07 12.36
N PHE A 27 1.55 12.40 11.35
CA PHE A 27 1.63 10.94 11.34
C PHE A 27 2.49 10.42 12.50
N HIS A 28 3.65 11.01 12.72
CA HIS A 28 4.53 10.62 13.81
C HIS A 28 3.95 10.94 15.20
N GLN A 29 3.19 12.02 15.33
CA GLN A 29 2.51 12.37 16.57
C GLN A 29 1.42 11.33 16.90
N ILE A 30 0.58 10.96 15.93
CA ILE A 30 -0.42 9.90 16.11
C ILE A 30 0.26 8.58 16.47
N GLN A 31 1.34 8.22 15.77
CA GLN A 31 2.07 6.98 16.00
C GLN A 31 2.63 6.88 17.44
N LYS A 32 3.04 7.99 18.04
CA LYS A 32 3.54 8.02 19.42
C LYS A 32 2.47 7.72 20.45
N VAL A 33 1.25 8.20 20.24
CA VAL A 33 0.16 8.10 21.22
C VAL A 33 -0.71 6.86 21.05
N ILE A 34 -0.68 6.22 19.88
CA ILE A 34 -1.61 5.12 19.55
C ILE A 34 -1.40 3.87 20.43
N ASN A 35 -0.18 3.68 20.94
CA ASN A 35 0.14 2.56 21.81
C ASN A 35 -0.21 2.83 23.28
N ASP A 36 -0.68 4.04 23.62
CA ASP A 36 -1.18 4.34 24.96
C ASP A 36 -2.59 3.73 25.10
N PRO A 37 -2.82 2.83 26.08
CA PRO A 37 -4.14 2.25 26.33
C PRO A 37 -5.23 3.30 26.64
N ASN A 38 -4.84 4.49 27.06
CA ASN A 38 -5.74 5.59 27.42
C ASN A 38 -5.99 6.56 26.26
N VAL A 39 -5.39 6.31 25.07
CA VAL A 39 -5.61 7.17 23.91
C VAL A 39 -7.09 7.23 23.55
N ASN A 40 -7.59 8.44 23.34
CA ASN A 40 -8.99 8.68 23.02
C ASN A 40 -9.17 9.54 21.76
N ALA A 41 -10.40 9.55 21.26
CA ALA A 41 -10.75 10.27 20.04
C ALA A 41 -10.44 11.79 20.11
N SER A 42 -10.54 12.39 21.30
CA SER A 42 -10.25 13.82 21.46
C SER A 42 -8.76 14.12 21.31
N GLN A 43 -7.88 13.25 21.82
CA GLN A 43 -6.43 13.43 21.66
C GLN A 43 -6.01 13.31 20.18
N ILE A 44 -6.52 12.32 19.46
CA ILE A 44 -6.24 12.17 18.02
C ILE A 44 -6.79 13.36 17.23
N ALA A 45 -8.00 13.82 17.55
CA ALA A 45 -8.58 15.00 16.92
C ALA A 45 -7.75 16.28 17.18
N THR A 46 -7.19 16.44 18.38
CA THR A 46 -6.30 17.56 18.72
C THR A 46 -5.03 17.52 17.88
N ILE A 47 -4.40 16.35 17.74
CA ILE A 47 -3.19 16.17 16.91
C ILE A 47 -3.51 16.51 15.45
N LEU A 48 -4.63 16.00 14.91
CA LEU A 48 -5.02 16.27 13.53
C LEU A 48 -5.39 17.74 13.29
N ALA A 49 -5.91 18.44 14.28
CA ALA A 49 -6.23 19.86 14.18
C ALA A 49 -4.98 20.75 13.98
N GLU A 50 -3.77 20.25 14.29
CA GLU A 50 -2.51 20.93 13.97
C GLU A 50 -2.19 20.93 12.47
N ASP A 51 -2.85 20.04 11.69
CA ASP A 51 -2.76 19.97 10.22
C ASP A 51 -4.16 20.04 9.60
N PRO A 52 -4.66 21.26 9.28
CA PRO A 52 -5.99 21.43 8.69
C PRO A 52 -6.15 20.69 7.33
N ALA A 53 -5.10 20.64 6.53
CA ALA A 53 -5.15 19.95 5.23
C ALA A 53 -5.35 18.45 5.41
N MET A 54 -4.61 17.83 6.32
CA MET A 54 -4.76 16.43 6.69
C MET A 54 -6.13 16.16 7.33
N SER A 55 -6.61 17.04 8.20
CA SER A 55 -7.94 16.95 8.81
C SER A 55 -9.06 16.90 7.75
N VAL A 56 -9.01 17.79 6.76
CA VAL A 56 -9.98 17.79 5.63
C VAL A 56 -9.89 16.49 4.82
N LYS A 57 -8.68 15.99 4.55
CA LYS A 57 -8.50 14.72 3.83
C LYS A 57 -9.06 13.54 4.61
N VAL A 58 -8.76 13.44 5.89
CA VAL A 58 -9.30 12.39 6.75
C VAL A 58 -10.82 12.40 6.74
N LEU A 59 -11.45 13.59 6.85
CA LEU A 59 -12.91 13.71 6.78
C LEU A 59 -13.47 13.29 5.43
N LYS A 60 -12.88 13.75 4.32
CA LYS A 60 -13.29 13.34 2.97
C LYS A 60 -13.19 11.83 2.78
N LEU A 61 -12.05 11.24 3.16
CA LEU A 61 -11.82 9.80 3.02
C LEU A 61 -12.77 8.99 3.92
N THR A 62 -13.04 9.45 5.14
CA THR A 62 -13.98 8.79 6.05
C THR A 62 -15.43 8.85 5.52
N ASN A 63 -15.82 9.95 4.88
CA ASN A 63 -17.13 10.12 4.26
C ASN A 63 -17.26 9.48 2.87
N SER A 64 -16.18 8.93 2.35
CA SER A 64 -16.23 8.27 1.05
C SER A 64 -17.05 6.97 1.08
N ALA A 65 -17.48 6.51 -0.08
CA ALA A 65 -18.14 5.22 -0.24
C ALA A 65 -17.30 4.04 0.29
N PHE A 66 -16.01 4.28 0.52
CA PHE A 66 -15.08 3.33 1.12
C PHE A 66 -15.52 2.86 2.53
N TYR A 67 -15.98 3.77 3.39
CA TYR A 67 -16.49 3.40 4.72
C TYR A 67 -17.98 3.06 4.71
N GLY A 68 -18.74 3.52 3.69
CA GLY A 68 -20.16 3.19 3.51
C GLY A 68 -21.02 3.65 4.70
N LEU A 69 -20.69 4.81 5.26
CA LEU A 69 -21.40 5.34 6.42
C LEU A 69 -22.81 5.79 6.04
N SER A 70 -23.76 5.54 6.92
CA SER A 70 -25.17 5.93 6.72
C SER A 70 -25.44 7.42 6.94
N ARG A 71 -24.49 8.13 7.55
CA ARG A 71 -24.55 9.58 7.83
C ARG A 71 -23.21 10.19 7.60
N GLU A 72 -23.22 11.43 7.11
CA GLU A 72 -22.01 12.24 6.97
C GLU A 72 -21.39 12.57 8.32
N ILE A 73 -20.08 12.50 8.38
CA ILE A 73 -19.26 12.87 9.53
C ILE A 73 -18.73 14.28 9.31
N ASP A 74 -18.94 15.17 10.24
CA ASP A 74 -18.60 16.60 10.18
C ASP A 74 -17.35 16.98 10.99
N SER A 75 -16.85 16.05 11.82
CA SER A 75 -15.68 16.33 12.66
C SER A 75 -14.70 15.15 12.71
N VAL A 76 -13.41 15.47 12.83
CA VAL A 76 -12.34 14.46 13.00
C VAL A 76 -12.57 13.62 14.25
N LYS A 77 -13.05 14.22 15.34
CA LYS A 77 -13.37 13.48 16.57
C LYS A 77 -14.44 12.42 16.31
N GLN A 78 -15.50 12.76 15.57
CA GLN A 78 -16.54 11.81 15.19
C GLN A 78 -16.00 10.74 14.23
N ALA A 79 -15.11 11.11 13.29
CA ALA A 79 -14.43 10.15 12.44
C ALA A 79 -13.68 9.10 13.27
N VAL A 80 -12.89 9.54 14.26
CA VAL A 80 -12.16 8.63 15.16
C VAL A 80 -13.11 7.71 15.95
N ILE A 81 -14.25 8.25 16.43
CA ILE A 81 -15.22 7.43 17.17
C ILE A 81 -15.86 6.35 16.28
N VAL A 82 -16.18 6.70 15.04
CA VAL A 82 -16.93 5.81 14.13
C VAL A 82 -16.03 4.75 13.49
N VAL A 83 -14.86 5.14 12.98
CA VAL A 83 -13.98 4.22 12.28
C VAL A 83 -12.85 3.64 13.14
N GLY A 84 -12.57 4.27 14.27
CA GLY A 84 -11.54 3.85 15.21
C GLY A 84 -10.18 4.52 15.00
N VAL A 85 -9.37 4.51 16.07
CA VAL A 85 -8.04 5.17 16.09
C VAL A 85 -7.08 4.55 15.09
N GLU A 86 -7.04 3.21 14.99
CA GLU A 86 -6.16 2.50 14.05
C GLU A 86 -6.52 2.79 12.59
N ALA A 87 -7.80 2.83 12.25
CA ALA A 87 -8.24 3.17 10.90
C ALA A 87 -7.82 4.61 10.54
N ILE A 88 -7.98 5.57 11.45
CA ILE A 88 -7.53 6.96 11.24
C ILE A 88 -6.01 7.02 11.04
N LYS A 89 -5.21 6.32 11.84
CA LYS A 89 -3.76 6.25 11.65
C LYS A 89 -3.40 5.75 10.26
N ASN A 90 -4.03 4.67 9.83
CA ASN A 90 -3.81 4.07 8.52
C ASN A 90 -4.25 5.01 7.38
N LEU A 91 -5.34 5.76 7.56
CA LEU A 91 -5.76 6.80 6.60
C LEU A 91 -4.76 7.95 6.51
N VAL A 92 -4.27 8.44 7.65
CA VAL A 92 -3.26 9.51 7.70
C VAL A 92 -1.98 9.05 6.99
N LEU A 93 -1.51 7.82 7.24
CA LEU A 93 -0.35 7.26 6.55
C LEU A 93 -0.59 7.21 5.03
N SER A 94 -1.71 6.65 4.60
CA SER A 94 -2.06 6.52 3.19
C SER A 94 -2.13 7.88 2.49
N ALA A 95 -2.85 8.84 3.09
CA ALA A 95 -2.97 10.20 2.56
C ALA A 95 -1.61 10.92 2.51
N SER A 96 -0.76 10.71 3.51
CA SER A 96 0.58 11.29 3.57
C SER A 96 1.47 10.78 2.43
N VAL A 97 1.48 9.47 2.20
CA VAL A 97 2.31 8.89 1.13
C VAL A 97 1.83 9.34 -0.24
N LEU A 98 0.51 9.40 -0.46
CA LEU A 98 -0.04 9.94 -1.70
C LEU A 98 0.42 11.39 -1.97
N ASP A 99 0.47 12.23 -0.94
CA ASP A 99 0.90 13.63 -1.09
C ASP A 99 2.40 13.80 -1.34
N MET A 100 3.22 12.91 -0.79
CA MET A 100 4.68 12.99 -0.94
C MET A 100 5.14 12.91 -2.40
N PHE A 101 4.37 12.26 -3.25
CA PHE A 101 4.72 12.07 -4.66
C PHE A 101 3.99 13.01 -5.61
N LYS A 102 3.14 13.93 -5.09
CA LYS A 102 2.48 14.96 -5.91
C LYS A 102 3.48 16.02 -6.37
N GLY A 103 3.33 16.44 -7.63
CA GLY A 103 4.12 17.57 -8.17
C GLY A 103 5.56 17.23 -8.53
N ASN A 104 5.97 15.97 -8.48
CA ASN A 104 7.24 15.55 -9.05
C ASN A 104 7.17 15.58 -10.58
N ASP A 105 8.27 15.99 -11.21
CA ASP A 105 8.42 16.16 -12.67
C ASP A 105 8.60 14.78 -13.36
N THR A 106 7.71 13.84 -13.05
CA THR A 106 7.73 12.47 -13.59
C THR A 106 6.57 12.25 -14.53
N ASP A 107 6.67 11.21 -15.36
CA ASP A 107 5.61 10.79 -16.27
C ASP A 107 4.26 10.63 -15.54
N GLN A 108 3.33 11.55 -15.80
CA GLN A 108 2.01 11.57 -15.19
C GLN A 108 1.23 10.28 -15.48
N GLU A 109 1.37 9.71 -16.70
CA GLU A 109 0.71 8.47 -17.08
C GLU A 109 1.22 7.29 -16.24
N TYR A 110 2.53 7.28 -15.94
CA TYR A 110 3.11 6.27 -15.05
C TYR A 110 2.56 6.39 -13.63
N GLN A 111 2.51 7.62 -13.08
CA GLN A 111 1.96 7.86 -11.74
C GLN A 111 0.49 7.45 -11.64
N ASP A 112 -0.33 7.80 -12.61
CA ASP A 112 -1.74 7.45 -12.63
C ASP A 112 -1.94 5.92 -12.68
N ARG A 113 -1.18 5.21 -13.50
CA ARG A 113 -1.22 3.74 -13.55
C ARG A 113 -0.77 3.13 -12.23
N PHE A 114 0.30 3.64 -11.65
CA PHE A 114 0.84 3.19 -10.38
C PHE A 114 -0.22 3.31 -9.27
N TRP A 115 -0.83 4.47 -9.12
CA TRP A 115 -1.82 4.69 -8.07
C TRP A 115 -3.11 3.91 -8.31
N ARG A 116 -3.55 3.76 -9.56
CA ARG A 116 -4.68 2.89 -9.89
C ARG A 116 -4.42 1.44 -9.50
N HIS A 117 -3.24 0.92 -9.81
CA HIS A 117 -2.84 -0.42 -9.39
C HIS A 117 -2.77 -0.56 -7.87
N SER A 118 -2.10 0.37 -7.20
CA SER A 118 -1.95 0.36 -5.75
C SER A 118 -3.29 0.41 -5.02
N LEU A 119 -4.22 1.23 -5.50
CA LEU A 119 -5.58 1.29 -4.95
C LEU A 119 -6.37 0.03 -5.25
N ALA A 120 -6.34 -0.49 -6.47
CA ALA A 120 -6.98 -1.76 -6.78
C ALA A 120 -6.48 -2.86 -5.83
N THR A 121 -5.16 -2.95 -5.63
CA THR A 121 -4.56 -3.89 -4.67
C THR A 121 -5.04 -3.64 -3.24
N ALA A 122 -5.11 -2.38 -2.80
CA ALA A 122 -5.59 -2.03 -1.45
C ALA A 122 -7.03 -2.47 -1.21
N PHE A 123 -7.92 -2.25 -2.18
CA PHE A 123 -9.32 -2.69 -2.10
C PHE A 123 -9.44 -4.21 -2.09
N CYS A 124 -8.66 -4.91 -2.94
CA CYS A 124 -8.57 -6.37 -2.91
C CYS A 124 -8.12 -6.88 -1.54
N CYS A 125 -7.06 -6.29 -0.98
CA CYS A 125 -6.55 -6.65 0.34
C CYS A 125 -7.59 -6.45 1.43
N ARG A 126 -8.31 -5.33 1.41
CA ARG A 126 -9.37 -5.05 2.39
C ARG A 126 -10.52 -6.04 2.29
N LEU A 127 -10.96 -6.37 1.07
CA LEU A 127 -12.02 -7.33 0.84
C LEU A 127 -11.63 -8.73 1.35
N LEU A 128 -10.43 -9.19 1.01
CA LEU A 128 -9.87 -10.45 1.50
C LEU A 128 -9.78 -10.45 3.03
N ALA A 129 -9.24 -9.39 3.63
CA ALA A 129 -9.10 -9.28 5.08
C ALA A 129 -10.46 -9.30 5.80
N ARG A 130 -11.49 -8.66 5.24
CA ARG A 130 -12.87 -8.73 5.77
C ARG A 130 -13.40 -10.16 5.80
N LYS A 131 -13.11 -10.96 4.78
CA LYS A 131 -13.53 -12.37 4.71
C LYS A 131 -12.90 -13.21 5.83
N VAL A 132 -11.63 -12.96 6.12
CA VAL A 132 -10.85 -13.72 7.11
C VAL A 132 -10.84 -13.06 8.50
N LYS A 133 -11.43 -11.87 8.66
CA LYS A 133 -11.46 -11.10 9.94
C LYS A 133 -12.07 -11.90 11.09
N ALA A 134 -13.17 -12.60 10.83
CA ALA A 134 -13.85 -13.42 11.83
C ALA A 134 -12.96 -14.55 12.39
N ARG A 135 -11.89 -14.88 11.69
CA ARG A 135 -10.88 -15.89 12.07
C ARG A 135 -9.68 -15.25 12.77
N GLY A 136 -9.66 -13.94 13.00
CA GLY A 136 -8.56 -13.22 13.62
C GLY A 136 -7.29 -13.09 12.75
N ILE A 137 -7.40 -13.40 11.44
CA ILE A 137 -6.23 -13.51 10.56
C ILE A 137 -5.63 -12.14 10.23
N ALA A 138 -6.46 -11.13 9.89
CA ALA A 138 -5.96 -9.81 9.55
C ALA A 138 -6.98 -8.70 9.83
N ASP A 139 -6.47 -7.49 10.07
CA ASP A 139 -7.26 -6.26 10.14
C ASP A 139 -7.46 -5.67 8.74
N PRO A 140 -8.71 -5.36 8.32
CA PRO A 140 -8.98 -4.85 6.97
C PRO A 140 -8.36 -3.50 6.66
N ASP A 141 -8.22 -2.60 7.64
CA ASP A 141 -7.66 -1.26 7.40
C ASP A 141 -6.13 -1.31 7.33
N ALA A 142 -5.50 -2.18 8.12
CA ALA A 142 -4.07 -2.48 7.98
C ALA A 142 -3.77 -3.14 6.62
N ALA A 143 -4.59 -4.10 6.19
CA ALA A 143 -4.45 -4.76 4.89
C ALA A 143 -4.64 -3.78 3.73
N PHE A 144 -5.58 -2.84 3.83
CA PHE A 144 -5.76 -1.76 2.86
C PHE A 144 -4.50 -0.92 2.72
N SER A 145 -3.97 -0.43 3.85
CA SER A 145 -2.78 0.42 3.84
C SER A 145 -1.54 -0.31 3.33
N ALA A 146 -1.38 -1.58 3.71
CA ALA A 146 -0.29 -2.41 3.20
C ALA A 146 -0.41 -2.61 1.68
N GLY A 147 -1.62 -2.89 1.17
CA GLY A 147 -1.88 -3.01 -0.26
C GLY A 147 -1.65 -1.71 -1.03
N LEU A 148 -1.99 -0.55 -0.45
CA LEU A 148 -1.72 0.75 -1.06
C LEU A 148 -0.22 1.06 -1.17
N LEU A 149 0.56 0.61 -0.19
CA LEU A 149 1.97 0.96 -0.06
C LEU A 149 2.92 -0.12 -0.58
N HIS A 150 2.43 -1.30 -0.96
CA HIS A 150 3.28 -2.46 -1.27
C HIS A 150 4.36 -2.15 -2.32
N ASP A 151 4.01 -1.39 -3.32
CA ASP A 151 4.87 -1.03 -4.46
C ASP A 151 5.55 0.36 -4.31
N VAL A 152 5.51 1.01 -3.13
CA VAL A 152 6.00 2.39 -2.93
C VAL A 152 7.45 2.58 -3.39
N GLY A 153 8.27 1.55 -3.34
CA GLY A 153 9.64 1.58 -3.85
C GLY A 153 9.73 1.89 -5.36
N LYS A 154 8.73 1.49 -6.17
CA LYS A 154 8.66 1.86 -7.59
C LYS A 154 8.55 3.36 -7.80
N MET A 155 7.81 4.07 -6.91
CA MET A 155 7.73 5.52 -6.96
C MET A 155 9.06 6.19 -6.60
N ILE A 156 9.83 5.60 -5.68
CA ILE A 156 11.18 6.11 -5.40
C ILE A 156 12.08 5.95 -6.61
N VAL A 157 12.06 4.78 -7.26
CA VAL A 157 12.85 4.56 -8.47
C VAL A 157 12.43 5.55 -9.55
N CYS A 158 11.14 5.69 -9.82
CA CYS A 158 10.60 6.59 -10.84
C CYS A 158 10.95 8.06 -10.59
N CYS A 159 10.80 8.55 -9.36
CA CYS A 159 10.93 9.97 -9.04
C CYS A 159 12.37 10.40 -8.71
N PHE A 160 13.21 9.51 -8.21
CA PHE A 160 14.50 9.88 -7.63
C PHE A 160 15.70 9.13 -8.19
N LEU A 161 15.48 8.09 -9.00
CA LEU A 161 16.53 7.24 -9.59
C LEU A 161 16.34 7.12 -11.12
N PRO A 162 16.47 8.23 -11.86
CA PRO A 162 16.14 8.26 -13.29
C PRO A 162 16.99 7.32 -14.15
N GLU A 163 18.23 7.06 -13.74
CA GLU A 163 19.13 6.14 -14.46
C GLU A 163 18.66 4.70 -14.31
N GLU A 164 18.32 4.27 -13.09
CA GLU A 164 17.76 2.96 -12.79
C GLU A 164 16.40 2.79 -13.48
N GLN A 165 15.55 3.81 -13.47
CA GLN A 165 14.26 3.80 -14.15
C GLN A 165 14.43 3.59 -15.66
N ALA A 166 15.36 4.28 -16.30
CA ALA A 166 15.61 4.15 -17.73
C ALA A 166 16.14 2.74 -18.08
N GLN A 167 17.07 2.19 -17.29
CA GLN A 167 17.60 0.85 -17.47
C GLN A 167 16.49 -0.22 -17.32
N PHE A 168 15.66 -0.07 -16.28
CA PHE A 168 14.51 -0.95 -16.04
C PHE A 168 13.54 -0.94 -17.22
N GLN A 169 13.14 0.25 -17.69
CA GLN A 169 12.23 0.38 -18.83
C GLN A 169 12.77 -0.25 -20.10
N GLN A 170 14.07 -0.07 -20.38
CA GLN A 170 14.74 -0.68 -21.53
C GLN A 170 14.72 -2.21 -21.42
N ALA A 171 15.04 -2.78 -20.26
CA ALA A 171 15.03 -4.23 -20.05
C ALA A 171 13.61 -4.79 -20.15
N ARG A 172 12.60 -4.12 -19.60
CA ARG A 172 11.21 -4.53 -19.72
C ARG A 172 10.66 -4.48 -21.14
N ALA A 173 11.14 -3.56 -21.96
CA ALA A 173 10.80 -3.51 -23.39
C ALA A 173 11.38 -4.70 -24.18
N ALA A 174 12.54 -5.20 -23.75
CA ALA A 174 13.22 -6.36 -24.37
C ALA A 174 12.65 -7.71 -23.90
N ASP A 175 12.28 -7.80 -22.61
CA ASP A 175 11.72 -9.02 -22.02
C ASP A 175 10.42 -8.69 -21.26
N ARG A 176 9.29 -9.11 -21.84
CA ARG A 176 7.96 -8.90 -21.26
C ARG A 176 7.48 -10.10 -20.44
N GLU A 177 8.18 -11.22 -20.49
CA GLU A 177 7.77 -12.45 -19.80
C GLU A 177 8.29 -12.54 -18.35
N CYS A 178 9.35 -11.80 -18.02
CA CYS A 178 9.92 -11.76 -16.70
C CYS A 178 9.12 -10.82 -15.77
N ALA A 179 8.98 -11.14 -14.49
CA ALA A 179 8.32 -10.24 -13.54
C ALA A 179 9.19 -9.02 -13.19
N ASP A 180 8.58 -7.88 -12.88
CA ASP A 180 9.30 -6.63 -12.59
C ASP A 180 10.42 -6.82 -11.55
N HIS A 181 10.12 -7.46 -10.41
CA HIS A 181 11.08 -7.69 -9.34
C HIS A 181 12.23 -8.63 -9.74
N GLU A 182 12.02 -9.54 -10.67
CA GLU A 182 13.07 -10.41 -11.21
C GLU A 182 14.02 -9.62 -12.12
N VAL A 183 13.47 -8.75 -12.97
CA VAL A 183 14.26 -7.83 -13.82
C VAL A 183 15.09 -6.89 -12.95
N GLU A 184 14.49 -6.28 -11.93
CA GLU A 184 15.17 -5.40 -10.97
C GLU A 184 16.30 -6.15 -10.24
N GLN A 185 16.04 -7.37 -9.78
CA GLN A 185 17.03 -8.21 -9.11
C GLN A 185 18.22 -8.54 -10.02
N GLN A 186 17.97 -8.79 -11.30
CA GLN A 186 19.02 -9.06 -12.30
C GLN A 186 19.86 -7.82 -12.60
N LEU A 187 19.23 -6.66 -12.77
CA LEU A 187 19.90 -5.41 -13.13
C LEU A 187 20.66 -4.81 -11.95
N PHE A 188 20.01 -4.72 -10.78
CA PHE A 188 20.51 -3.92 -9.67
C PHE A 188 20.97 -4.76 -8.49
N GLY A 189 20.51 -6.02 -8.39
CA GLY A 189 20.75 -6.90 -7.25
C GLY A 189 19.97 -6.50 -6.00
N TYR A 190 18.90 -5.69 -6.18
CA TYR A 190 17.84 -5.35 -5.23
C TYR A 190 16.55 -5.06 -6.00
N THR A 191 15.42 -5.02 -5.32
CA THR A 191 14.09 -4.83 -5.90
C THR A 191 13.42 -3.57 -5.35
N HIS A 192 12.31 -3.15 -5.97
CA HIS A 192 11.45 -2.12 -5.41
C HIS A 192 10.91 -2.48 -4.02
N ALA A 193 10.71 -3.77 -3.75
CA ALA A 193 10.27 -4.24 -2.43
C ALA A 193 11.35 -4.00 -1.36
N ASP A 194 12.62 -4.18 -1.68
CA ASP A 194 13.74 -3.88 -0.78
C ASP A 194 13.84 -2.37 -0.50
N ILE A 195 13.66 -1.53 -1.53
CA ILE A 195 13.61 -0.06 -1.38
C ILE A 195 12.43 0.34 -0.50
N GLY A 196 11.25 -0.23 -0.77
CA GLY A 196 10.02 0.01 0.02
C GLY A 196 10.19 -0.38 1.48
N GLY A 197 10.82 -1.52 1.75
CA GLY A 197 11.14 -1.98 3.10
C GLY A 197 12.10 -1.04 3.83
N PHE A 198 13.14 -0.56 3.15
CA PHE A 198 14.05 0.45 3.71
C PHE A 198 13.31 1.74 4.08
N LEU A 199 12.42 2.22 3.19
CA LEU A 199 11.59 3.40 3.47
C LEU A 199 10.65 3.17 4.64
N ALA A 200 9.99 2.01 4.70
CA ALA A 200 9.10 1.67 5.80
C ALA A 200 9.83 1.72 7.15
N ALA A 201 11.05 1.22 7.21
CA ALA A 201 11.91 1.31 8.39
C ALA A 201 12.30 2.77 8.70
N HIS A 202 12.70 3.54 7.67
CA HIS A 202 13.08 4.94 7.81
C HIS A 202 11.91 5.82 8.30
N TRP A 203 10.72 5.57 7.78
CA TRP A 203 9.48 6.26 8.18
C TRP A 203 8.87 5.71 9.47
N LYS A 204 9.50 4.68 10.06
CA LYS A 204 9.00 4.00 11.27
C LYS A 204 7.58 3.48 11.10
N ILE A 205 7.25 2.97 9.93
CA ILE A 205 5.96 2.34 9.66
C ILE A 205 5.82 1.10 10.54
N PRO A 206 4.59 0.76 11.04
CA PRO A 206 4.37 -0.43 11.83
C PRO A 206 4.91 -1.69 11.16
N GLN A 207 5.55 -2.58 11.93
CA GLN A 207 6.28 -3.73 11.43
C GLN A 207 5.44 -4.63 10.49
N LYS A 208 4.15 -4.83 10.78
CA LYS A 208 3.25 -5.62 9.93
C LYS A 208 3.11 -5.04 8.51
N LEU A 209 3.04 -3.71 8.39
CA LEU A 209 3.00 -3.05 7.09
C LEU A 209 4.37 -3.09 6.41
N ALA A 210 5.44 -2.85 7.17
CA ALA A 210 6.80 -2.93 6.65
C ALA A 210 7.11 -4.33 6.10
N ASN A 211 6.74 -5.38 6.82
CA ASN A 211 6.86 -6.77 6.35
C ASN A 211 6.10 -7.00 5.04
N ALA A 212 4.86 -6.52 4.95
CA ALA A 212 4.06 -6.67 3.75
C ALA A 212 4.67 -5.93 2.56
N ILE A 213 5.21 -4.72 2.75
CA ILE A 213 5.91 -3.96 1.71
C ILE A 213 7.16 -4.72 1.24
N THR A 214 7.96 -5.24 2.17
CA THR A 214 9.21 -5.92 1.84
C THR A 214 8.99 -7.28 1.18
N ASN A 215 7.96 -8.03 1.61
CA ASN A 215 7.83 -9.45 1.28
C ASN A 215 6.60 -9.78 0.42
N HIS A 216 5.97 -8.79 -0.23
CA HIS A 216 4.75 -9.04 -1.02
C HIS A 216 4.97 -9.93 -2.26
N HIS A 217 6.19 -10.18 -2.66
CA HIS A 217 6.54 -11.17 -3.71
C HIS A 217 6.83 -12.55 -3.15
N ALA A 218 7.22 -12.65 -1.88
CA ALA A 218 7.59 -13.90 -1.21
C ALA A 218 7.14 -13.90 0.26
N PRO A 219 5.81 -13.88 0.54
CA PRO A 219 5.27 -13.71 1.89
C PRO A 219 5.67 -14.85 2.86
N TRP A 220 6.10 -16.01 2.32
CA TRP A 220 6.60 -17.15 3.12
C TRP A 220 7.98 -16.89 3.75
N GLN A 221 8.65 -15.78 3.45
CA GLN A 221 9.92 -15.39 4.07
C GLN A 221 9.75 -14.68 5.42
N VAL A 222 8.53 -14.32 5.79
CA VAL A 222 8.20 -13.73 7.08
C VAL A 222 7.64 -14.76 8.05
N ASP A 223 7.58 -14.38 9.34
CA ASP A 223 7.01 -15.22 10.40
C ASP A 223 5.61 -15.73 10.03
N ALA A 224 5.32 -16.96 10.44
CA ALA A 224 4.04 -17.62 10.17
C ALA A 224 2.81 -16.86 10.71
N GLU A 225 2.99 -15.94 11.65
CA GLU A 225 1.90 -15.09 12.19
C GLU A 225 1.56 -13.89 11.32
N ASP A 226 2.41 -13.50 10.36
CA ASP A 226 2.19 -12.33 9.50
C ASP A 226 1.28 -12.67 8.32
N SER A 227 -0.01 -12.58 8.54
CA SER A 227 -1.01 -12.82 7.49
C SER A 227 -1.20 -11.64 6.54
N VAL A 228 -0.74 -10.43 6.89
CA VAL A 228 -0.91 -9.23 6.06
C VAL A 228 -0.10 -9.35 4.78
N SER A 229 1.13 -9.84 4.84
CA SER A 229 1.99 -10.09 3.67
C SER A 229 1.35 -11.07 2.68
N TYR A 230 0.73 -12.14 3.19
CA TYR A 230 -0.02 -13.10 2.36
C TYR A 230 -1.26 -12.48 1.71
N ILE A 231 -1.98 -11.62 2.45
CA ILE A 231 -3.13 -10.89 1.91
C ILE A 231 -2.70 -9.92 0.82
N VAL A 232 -1.56 -9.23 0.99
CA VAL A 232 -1.04 -8.31 -0.03
C VAL A 232 -0.59 -9.07 -1.28
N TYR A 233 0.10 -10.20 -1.14
CA TYR A 233 0.42 -11.07 -2.27
C TYR A 233 -0.83 -11.45 -3.07
N LEU A 234 -1.86 -11.97 -2.39
CA LEU A 234 -3.10 -12.40 -3.02
C LEU A 234 -3.91 -11.22 -3.58
N GLY A 235 -3.94 -10.09 -2.87
CA GLY A 235 -4.60 -8.86 -3.31
C GLY A 235 -3.98 -8.29 -4.58
N ASN A 236 -2.65 -8.28 -4.67
CA ASN A 236 -1.91 -7.87 -5.86
C ASN A 236 -2.19 -8.81 -7.05
N TYR A 237 -2.22 -10.13 -6.81
CA TYR A 237 -2.61 -11.11 -7.83
C TYR A 237 -4.04 -10.84 -8.35
N LEU A 238 -5.01 -10.67 -7.45
CA LEU A 238 -6.40 -10.42 -7.83
C LEU A 238 -6.57 -9.08 -8.56
N ALA A 239 -5.89 -8.04 -8.14
CA ALA A 239 -5.91 -6.75 -8.82
C ALA A 239 -5.39 -6.88 -10.25
N LYS A 240 -4.26 -7.54 -10.45
CA LYS A 240 -3.71 -7.81 -11.78
C LYS A 240 -4.68 -8.63 -12.63
N LYS A 241 -5.18 -9.74 -12.12
CA LYS A 241 -6.10 -10.63 -12.83
C LYS A 241 -7.42 -9.94 -13.21
N THR A 242 -8.00 -9.15 -12.32
CA THR A 242 -9.33 -8.57 -12.52
C THR A 242 -9.32 -7.36 -13.45
N PHE A 243 -8.29 -6.50 -13.34
CA PHE A 243 -8.27 -5.20 -14.00
C PHE A 243 -7.27 -5.10 -15.14
N TYR A 244 -6.24 -5.96 -15.17
CA TYR A 244 -5.10 -5.83 -16.09
C TYR A 244 -4.79 -7.09 -16.89
N ASP A 245 -5.50 -8.19 -16.69
CA ASP A 245 -5.25 -9.50 -17.35
C ASP A 245 -5.24 -9.42 -18.89
N LYS A 246 -6.00 -8.47 -19.46
CA LYS A 246 -6.04 -8.25 -20.92
C LYS A 246 -5.02 -7.22 -21.42
N GLN A 247 -4.29 -6.60 -20.51
CA GLN A 247 -3.23 -5.66 -20.87
C GLN A 247 -1.90 -6.42 -20.80
N GLU A 248 -1.23 -6.61 -21.91
CA GLU A 248 0.06 -7.30 -22.05
C GLU A 248 1.21 -6.80 -21.14
N ARG A 249 0.91 -5.90 -20.21
CA ARG A 249 1.88 -5.22 -19.34
C ARG A 249 2.03 -5.85 -17.95
N TYR A 250 1.15 -6.78 -17.56
CA TYR A 250 1.18 -7.43 -16.27
C TYR A 250 1.18 -8.94 -16.42
N LEU A 251 2.23 -9.57 -15.92
CA LEU A 251 2.22 -11.02 -15.77
C LEU A 251 1.33 -11.40 -14.61
N VAL A 252 0.31 -12.18 -14.91
CA VAL A 252 -0.56 -12.80 -13.91
C VAL A 252 -0.16 -14.27 -13.81
N GLY A 253 0.66 -14.57 -12.80
CA GLY A 253 1.04 -15.96 -12.50
C GLY A 253 -0.11 -16.78 -11.92
N THR A 254 0.18 -17.95 -11.41
CA THR A 254 -0.74 -18.79 -10.61
C THR A 254 -0.52 -18.52 -9.13
N VAL A 255 -1.61 -18.62 -8.34
CA VAL A 255 -1.50 -18.54 -6.88
C VAL A 255 -0.98 -19.87 -6.35
N GLU A 256 0.08 -19.83 -5.56
CA GLU A 256 0.63 -21.00 -4.88
C GLU A 256 -0.39 -21.58 -3.88
N PRO A 257 -0.65 -22.91 -3.90
CA PRO A 257 -1.68 -23.52 -3.04
C PRO A 257 -1.51 -23.22 -1.55
N HIS A 258 -0.29 -23.16 -1.04
CA HIS A 258 0.01 -22.88 0.36
C HIS A 258 -0.43 -21.48 0.81
N ILE A 259 -0.56 -20.51 -0.13
CA ILE A 259 -1.08 -19.17 0.16
C ILE A 259 -2.56 -19.23 0.54
N LEU A 260 -3.34 -19.99 -0.24
CA LEU A 260 -4.75 -20.17 0.04
C LEU A 260 -4.99 -20.93 1.35
N GLU A 261 -4.23 -21.99 1.57
CA GLU A 261 -4.27 -22.76 2.80
C GLU A 261 -3.97 -21.88 4.02
N ARG A 262 -2.91 -21.04 3.93
CA ARG A 262 -2.53 -20.12 5.00
C ARG A 262 -3.64 -19.13 5.34
N LEU A 263 -4.35 -18.62 4.34
CA LEU A 263 -5.47 -17.70 4.50
C LEU A 263 -6.81 -18.41 4.74
N GLN A 264 -6.82 -19.75 4.74
CA GLN A 264 -8.02 -20.56 4.83
C GLN A 264 -9.06 -20.21 3.76
N LEU A 265 -8.59 -19.95 2.54
CA LEU A 265 -9.41 -19.64 1.37
C LEU A 265 -9.37 -20.81 0.39
N SER A 266 -10.42 -20.96 -0.40
CA SER A 266 -10.49 -21.92 -1.50
C SER A 266 -10.30 -21.21 -2.86
N GLN A 267 -10.01 -21.98 -3.90
CA GLN A 267 -9.98 -21.45 -5.27
C GLN A 267 -11.33 -20.86 -5.68
N SER A 268 -12.44 -21.47 -5.26
CA SER A 268 -13.79 -20.93 -5.53
C SER A 268 -14.06 -19.60 -4.82
N ASP A 269 -13.44 -19.37 -3.66
CA ASP A 269 -13.49 -18.05 -3.04
C ASP A 269 -12.88 -16.98 -3.94
N LEU A 270 -11.74 -17.28 -4.63
CA LEU A 270 -11.07 -16.32 -5.52
C LEU A 270 -11.92 -15.99 -6.76
N GLU A 271 -12.61 -16.98 -7.32
CA GLU A 271 -13.48 -16.79 -8.49
C GLU A 271 -14.66 -15.89 -8.17
N GLY A 272 -15.27 -16.04 -6.99
CA GLY A 272 -16.35 -15.20 -6.50
C GLY A 272 -15.95 -13.74 -6.21
N TYR A 273 -14.65 -13.46 -6.01
CA TYR A 273 -14.19 -12.11 -5.73
C TYR A 273 -14.14 -11.19 -6.95
N SER A 274 -14.03 -11.71 -8.16
CA SER A 274 -13.86 -10.89 -9.37
C SER A 274 -15.05 -9.94 -9.62
N GLU A 275 -16.29 -10.34 -9.29
CA GLU A 275 -17.47 -9.47 -9.37
C GLU A 275 -17.51 -8.44 -8.24
N ALA A 276 -17.32 -8.89 -6.99
CA ALA A 276 -17.29 -8.01 -5.82
C ALA A 276 -16.18 -6.96 -5.91
N LEU A 277 -15.04 -7.30 -6.52
CA LEU A 277 -13.92 -6.39 -6.73
C LEU A 277 -14.24 -5.28 -7.73
N ARG A 278 -15.04 -5.55 -8.77
CA ARG A 278 -15.44 -4.51 -9.72
C ARG A 278 -16.30 -3.45 -9.05
N ASP A 279 -17.23 -3.87 -8.18
CA ASP A 279 -18.07 -2.95 -7.42
C ASP A 279 -17.25 -2.14 -6.40
N GLU A 280 -16.29 -2.77 -5.73
CA GLU A 280 -15.37 -2.09 -4.82
C GLU A 280 -14.42 -1.12 -5.57
N TYR A 281 -14.02 -1.43 -6.80
CA TYR A 281 -13.17 -0.57 -7.61
C TYR A 281 -13.86 0.73 -8.04
N LEU A 282 -15.17 0.72 -8.28
CA LEU A 282 -15.93 1.95 -8.50
C LEU A 282 -15.87 2.88 -7.29
N LYS A 283 -15.84 2.33 -6.09
CA LYS A 283 -15.59 3.10 -4.85
C LYS A 283 -14.15 3.62 -4.78
N ALA A 284 -13.20 2.88 -5.37
CA ALA A 284 -11.81 3.30 -5.45
C ALA A 284 -11.62 4.54 -6.34
N GLU A 285 -12.34 4.66 -7.45
CA GLU A 285 -12.29 5.86 -8.30
C GLU A 285 -12.76 7.10 -7.54
N THR A 286 -13.83 6.99 -6.77
CA THR A 286 -14.30 8.07 -5.90
C THR A 286 -13.25 8.41 -4.81
N PHE A 287 -12.63 7.40 -4.23
CA PHE A 287 -11.54 7.59 -3.26
C PHE A 287 -10.34 8.32 -3.89
N MET A 288 -9.95 7.95 -5.13
CA MET A 288 -8.85 8.61 -5.87
C MET A 288 -9.12 10.09 -6.09
N GLN A 289 -10.32 10.43 -6.57
CA GLN A 289 -10.74 11.82 -6.77
C GLN A 289 -10.69 12.62 -5.46
N MET A 290 -11.16 12.05 -4.36
CA MET A 290 -11.12 12.68 -3.02
C MET A 290 -9.68 12.81 -2.49
N ALA A 291 -8.81 11.88 -2.80
CA ALA A 291 -7.38 11.93 -2.48
C ALA A 291 -6.59 12.87 -3.40
N GLY A 292 -7.22 13.39 -4.47
CA GLY A 292 -6.59 14.29 -5.46
C GLY A 292 -5.59 13.56 -6.37
N ILE A 293 -5.93 12.33 -6.76
CA ILE A 293 -5.18 11.50 -7.71
C ILE A 293 -5.97 11.45 -9.01
N GLY A 294 -5.30 11.63 -10.16
CA GLY A 294 -5.95 11.51 -11.48
C GLY A 294 -6.80 12.72 -11.89
N GLN A 295 -6.42 13.94 -11.46
CA GLN A 295 -6.96 15.19 -11.95
C GLN A 295 -6.05 15.82 -12.99
#